data_225b3ba420a521f6351f87995f0ccc51
#
_entry.id   225b3ba420a521f6351f87995f0ccc51
#
_cell.length_a   1.000
_cell.length_b   1.000
_cell.length_c   1.000
_cell.angle_alpha   90.00
_cell.angle_beta   90.00
_cell.angle_gamma   90.00
#
_symmetry.space_group_name_H-M   'P 1'
#
loop_
_entity.id
_entity.type
_entity.pdbx_description
1 polymer ?
#
loop_
_entity_poly.entity_id
_entity_poly.type
_entity_poly.pdbx_seq_one_letter_code
_entity_poly.pdbx_strand_id
1 'polypeptide(L)'
;DGPLALAVPRDRDGSFEPRLIGKHERRFTGFDDKVVALYARGLTVREIQAFLSDMYGVDVSPDLISTVTDAVVTEVTAWQARPLEPMYPVVFFDALRVKIRDEAVVRSKAVYLALAVLPDGTRDILGIWIEQTEGAKFWMKVFTDLKTRGGPDILIAVADGLKGMSEALAAVYPATTLQTCIVHLLRNSLDFANWKERKPLAAALRPIYTAASADAALIVLDAFACGPWGVRFPTVIASWRRAWTHVIPFFAFPPEVRPVIYTTNAIESLNYSLRRII
;
A
#
# COMPACT_ATOMS: atom_id res chain seq x y z
N ASP A 1 -43.76 -10.09 25.27
CA ASP A 1 -44.23 -10.36 23.90
C ASP A 1 -44.22 -11.88 23.73
N GLY A 2 -45.42 -12.49 23.48
CA GLY A 2 -45.59 -13.93 23.31
C GLY A 2 -45.43 -14.37 21.84
N PRO A 3 -45.43 -15.68 21.56
CA PRO A 3 -45.30 -16.20 20.20
C PRO A 3 -46.49 -15.72 19.34
N LEU A 4 -46.15 -15.10 18.20
CA LEU A 4 -47.11 -14.64 17.20
C LEU A 4 -47.42 -15.80 16.24
N ALA A 5 -48.67 -16.24 16.20
CA ALA A 5 -49.13 -17.23 15.25
C ALA A 5 -49.39 -16.54 13.90
N LEU A 6 -48.54 -16.78 12.92
CA LEU A 6 -48.69 -16.26 11.55
C LEU A 6 -49.33 -17.33 10.67
N ALA A 7 -50.51 -17.02 10.09
CA ALA A 7 -51.08 -17.84 9.02
C ALA A 7 -50.40 -17.47 7.69
N VAL A 8 -49.49 -18.29 7.25
CA VAL A 8 -48.83 -18.08 5.97
C VAL A 8 -49.64 -18.72 4.84
N PRO A 9 -50.25 -17.98 3.90
CA PRO A 9 -50.95 -18.57 2.78
C PRO A 9 -50.02 -19.37 1.90
N ARG A 10 -50.45 -20.58 1.47
CA ARG A 10 -49.68 -21.41 0.52
C ARG A 10 -50.04 -21.04 -0.91
N ASP A 11 -49.07 -20.65 -1.67
CA ASP A 11 -49.17 -20.49 -3.11
C ASP A 11 -49.11 -21.88 -3.77
N ARG A 12 -50.27 -22.40 -4.21
CA ARG A 12 -50.39 -23.74 -4.85
C ARG A 12 -49.83 -23.77 -6.28
N ASP A 13 -49.83 -22.61 -6.95
CA ASP A 13 -49.43 -22.51 -8.34
C ASP A 13 -47.95 -22.06 -8.47
N GLY A 14 -47.30 -21.77 -7.35
CA GLY A 14 -45.89 -21.36 -7.30
C GLY A 14 -45.59 -20.04 -7.99
N SER A 15 -46.62 -19.20 -8.20
CA SER A 15 -46.54 -17.94 -8.97
C SER A 15 -46.04 -16.78 -8.13
N PHE A 16 -46.03 -16.90 -6.80
CA PHE A 16 -45.57 -15.84 -5.90
C PHE A 16 -44.03 -15.64 -5.99
N GLU A 17 -43.62 -14.48 -6.40
CA GLU A 17 -42.22 -14.03 -6.41
C GLU A 17 -41.99 -13.09 -5.21
N PRO A 18 -41.25 -13.53 -4.17
CA PRO A 18 -40.93 -12.67 -3.03
C PRO A 18 -39.98 -11.56 -3.46
N ARG A 19 -40.26 -10.31 -3.03
CA ARG A 19 -39.47 -9.13 -3.45
C ARG A 19 -38.29 -8.81 -2.49
N LEU A 20 -38.34 -9.28 -1.25
CA LEU A 20 -37.30 -8.97 -0.25
C LEU A 20 -36.17 -10.00 -0.28
N ILE A 21 -36.53 -11.27 -0.40
CA ILE A 21 -35.59 -12.38 -0.55
C ILE A 21 -36.20 -13.28 -1.60
N GLY A 22 -35.49 -13.54 -2.70
CA GLY A 22 -35.93 -14.36 -3.81
C GLY A 22 -36.21 -15.82 -3.39
N LYS A 23 -36.98 -16.56 -4.21
CA LYS A 23 -37.16 -18.00 -4.00
C LYS A 23 -35.79 -18.67 -4.01
N HIS A 24 -35.52 -19.51 -3.01
CA HIS A 24 -34.25 -20.22 -2.82
C HIS A 24 -33.08 -19.34 -2.34
N GLU A 25 -33.25 -18.04 -2.21
CA GLU A 25 -32.27 -17.18 -1.56
C GLU A 25 -32.40 -17.27 -0.05
N ARG A 26 -31.27 -17.42 0.64
CA ARG A 26 -31.20 -17.48 2.11
C ARG A 26 -30.72 -16.18 2.72
N ARG A 27 -30.36 -15.19 1.89
CA ARG A 27 -29.72 -13.93 2.31
C ARG A 27 -30.27 -12.79 1.47
N PHE A 28 -30.36 -11.60 2.04
CA PHE A 28 -30.68 -10.40 1.27
C PHE A 28 -29.43 -9.91 0.50
N THR A 29 -29.65 -9.27 -0.63
CA THR A 29 -28.59 -8.72 -1.48
C THR A 29 -27.67 -7.79 -0.67
N GLY A 30 -26.35 -7.99 -0.76
CA GLY A 30 -25.32 -7.21 -0.05
C GLY A 30 -25.06 -7.64 1.39
N PHE A 31 -25.64 -8.77 1.86
CA PHE A 31 -25.31 -9.29 3.19
C PHE A 31 -23.85 -9.72 3.31
N ASP A 32 -23.37 -10.47 2.32
CA ASP A 32 -21.99 -10.95 2.29
C ASP A 32 -21.00 -9.77 2.23
N ASP A 33 -21.30 -8.71 1.46
CA ASP A 33 -20.49 -7.48 1.41
C ASP A 33 -20.37 -6.80 2.77
N LYS A 34 -21.43 -6.84 3.59
CA LYS A 34 -21.39 -6.29 4.94
C LYS A 34 -20.53 -7.12 5.88
N VAL A 35 -20.63 -8.45 5.80
CA VAL A 35 -19.76 -9.36 6.57
C VAL A 35 -18.31 -9.14 6.21
N VAL A 36 -18.00 -9.05 4.90
CA VAL A 36 -16.65 -8.74 4.39
C VAL A 36 -16.16 -7.39 4.90
N ALA A 37 -17.00 -6.35 4.85
CA ALA A 37 -16.63 -5.01 5.32
C ALA A 37 -16.33 -4.96 6.83
N LEU A 38 -17.05 -5.74 7.64
CA LEU A 38 -16.80 -5.86 9.08
C LEU A 38 -15.50 -6.63 9.35
N TYR A 39 -15.29 -7.74 8.61
CA TYR A 39 -14.07 -8.54 8.72
C TYR A 39 -12.84 -7.73 8.29
N ALA A 40 -12.92 -6.98 7.21
CA ALA A 40 -11.86 -6.09 6.72
C ALA A 40 -11.51 -4.97 7.71
N ARG A 41 -12.42 -4.62 8.62
CA ARG A 41 -12.17 -3.68 9.73
C ARG A 41 -11.54 -4.34 10.95
N GLY A 42 -11.20 -5.62 10.86
CA GLY A 42 -10.51 -6.38 11.90
C GLY A 42 -11.42 -7.00 12.96
N LEU A 43 -12.75 -7.02 12.73
CA LEU A 43 -13.67 -7.68 13.66
C LEU A 43 -13.47 -9.20 13.60
N THR A 44 -13.47 -9.83 14.77
CA THR A 44 -13.47 -11.30 14.87
C THR A 44 -14.84 -11.86 14.48
N VAL A 45 -14.89 -13.15 14.16
CA VAL A 45 -16.16 -13.85 13.85
C VAL A 45 -17.23 -13.63 14.93
N ARG A 46 -16.83 -13.66 16.21
CA ARG A 46 -17.76 -13.42 17.33
C ARG A 46 -18.27 -11.98 17.40
N GLU A 47 -17.41 -11.00 17.11
CA GLU A 47 -17.80 -9.59 17.08
C GLU A 47 -18.72 -9.31 15.89
N ILE A 48 -18.50 -9.95 14.75
CA ILE A 48 -19.39 -9.87 13.59
C ILE A 48 -20.76 -10.48 13.93
N GLN A 49 -20.81 -11.64 14.59
CA GLN A 49 -22.06 -12.24 15.05
C GLN A 49 -22.83 -11.30 15.99
N ALA A 50 -22.15 -10.76 17.02
CA ALA A 50 -22.76 -9.82 17.95
C ALA A 50 -23.29 -8.57 17.24
N PHE A 51 -22.51 -8.00 16.34
CA PHE A 51 -22.91 -6.82 15.56
C PHE A 51 -24.15 -7.10 14.70
N LEU A 52 -24.19 -8.22 14.01
CA LEU A 52 -25.32 -8.60 13.15
C LEU A 52 -26.59 -8.88 13.98
N SER A 53 -26.44 -9.52 15.14
CA SER A 53 -27.54 -9.75 16.07
C SER A 53 -28.11 -8.43 16.62
N ASP A 54 -27.23 -7.51 17.07
CA ASP A 54 -27.63 -6.22 17.65
C ASP A 54 -28.28 -5.29 16.62
N MET A 55 -27.74 -5.23 15.41
CA MET A 55 -28.18 -4.26 14.39
C MET A 55 -29.36 -4.75 13.56
N TYR A 56 -29.44 -6.05 13.31
CA TYR A 56 -30.42 -6.63 12.39
C TYR A 56 -31.31 -7.70 13.03
N GLY A 57 -31.07 -8.05 14.29
CA GLY A 57 -31.81 -9.13 14.99
C GLY A 57 -31.63 -10.50 14.35
N VAL A 58 -30.48 -10.72 13.67
CA VAL A 58 -30.20 -11.95 12.90
C VAL A 58 -29.09 -12.74 13.57
N ASP A 59 -29.39 -13.99 13.92
CA ASP A 59 -28.41 -14.95 14.39
C ASP A 59 -27.69 -15.60 13.19
N VAL A 60 -26.40 -15.36 13.09
CA VAL A 60 -25.54 -15.87 12.02
C VAL A 60 -24.57 -16.90 12.58
N SER A 61 -24.45 -18.04 11.92
CA SER A 61 -23.50 -19.06 12.36
C SER A 61 -22.04 -18.63 12.12
N PRO A 62 -21.09 -19.06 12.97
CA PRO A 62 -19.66 -18.85 12.72
C PRO A 62 -19.20 -19.38 11.36
N ASP A 63 -19.73 -20.55 10.96
CA ASP A 63 -19.38 -21.21 9.69
C ASP A 63 -19.81 -20.36 8.49
N LEU A 64 -20.93 -19.65 8.56
CA LEU A 64 -21.35 -18.76 7.48
C LEU A 64 -20.38 -17.59 7.32
N ILE A 65 -19.96 -16.96 8.43
CA ILE A 65 -19.00 -15.86 8.40
C ILE A 65 -17.67 -16.37 7.83
N SER A 66 -17.20 -17.53 8.28
CA SER A 66 -15.97 -18.14 7.76
C SER A 66 -16.08 -18.42 6.26
N THR A 67 -17.20 -18.99 5.79
CA THR A 67 -17.43 -19.24 4.36
C THR A 67 -17.36 -17.96 3.53
N VAL A 68 -17.96 -16.87 4.01
CA VAL A 68 -17.94 -15.58 3.31
C VAL A 68 -16.53 -14.99 3.29
N THR A 69 -15.79 -15.09 4.40
CA THR A 69 -14.41 -14.57 4.46
C THR A 69 -13.43 -15.40 3.65
N ASP A 70 -13.62 -16.73 3.58
CA ASP A 70 -12.80 -17.63 2.76
C ASP A 70 -12.99 -17.36 1.25
N ALA A 71 -14.20 -17.00 0.83
CA ALA A 71 -14.45 -16.56 -0.54
C ALA A 71 -13.62 -15.32 -0.91
N VAL A 72 -13.50 -14.36 0.01
CA VAL A 72 -12.64 -13.16 -0.18
C VAL A 72 -11.17 -13.53 -0.30
N VAL A 73 -10.67 -14.47 0.50
CA VAL A 73 -9.28 -14.95 0.38
C VAL A 73 -9.03 -15.53 -1.00
N THR A 74 -10.01 -16.27 -1.56
CA THR A 74 -9.93 -16.80 -2.92
C THR A 74 -9.84 -15.68 -3.96
N GLU A 75 -10.68 -14.65 -3.85
CA GLU A 75 -10.67 -13.48 -4.74
C GLU A 75 -9.35 -12.69 -4.63
N VAL A 76 -8.85 -12.46 -3.41
CA VAL A 76 -7.56 -11.80 -3.17
C VAL A 76 -6.42 -12.61 -3.79
N THR A 77 -6.45 -13.94 -3.68
CA THR A 77 -5.44 -14.82 -4.28
C THR A 77 -5.48 -14.73 -5.80
N ALA A 78 -6.66 -14.77 -6.41
CA ALA A 78 -6.84 -14.60 -7.85
C ALA A 78 -6.37 -13.21 -8.32
N TRP A 79 -6.73 -12.16 -7.58
CA TRP A 79 -6.27 -10.80 -7.84
C TRP A 79 -4.74 -10.69 -7.76
N GLN A 80 -4.12 -11.26 -6.73
CA GLN A 80 -2.66 -11.27 -6.56
C GLN A 80 -1.94 -12.02 -7.71
N ALA A 81 -2.57 -13.07 -8.26
CA ALA A 81 -2.00 -13.86 -9.35
C ALA A 81 -2.37 -13.35 -10.76
N ARG A 82 -3.15 -12.27 -10.88
CA ARG A 82 -3.59 -11.76 -12.17
C ARG A 82 -2.43 -11.36 -13.08
N PRO A 83 -2.59 -11.46 -14.42
CA PRO A 83 -1.63 -10.91 -15.38
C PRO A 83 -1.45 -9.40 -15.16
N LEU A 84 -0.24 -8.92 -15.41
CA LEU A 84 0.13 -7.52 -15.32
C LEU A 84 0.30 -6.91 -16.71
N GLU A 85 0.26 -5.58 -16.79
CA GLU A 85 0.53 -4.86 -18.03
C GLU A 85 1.99 -5.05 -18.48
N PRO A 86 2.28 -4.97 -19.78
CA PRO A 86 3.64 -5.21 -20.30
C PRO A 86 4.67 -4.19 -19.81
N MET A 87 4.26 -2.98 -19.41
CA MET A 87 5.16 -1.90 -19.01
C MET A 87 4.54 -0.98 -17.98
N TYR A 88 5.33 -0.61 -16.98
CA TYR A 88 5.00 0.39 -15.98
C TYR A 88 6.06 1.49 -15.96
N PRO A 89 5.70 2.75 -16.26
CA PRO A 89 6.63 3.88 -16.19
C PRO A 89 7.24 4.08 -14.81
N VAL A 90 6.42 4.01 -13.76
CA VAL A 90 6.85 4.20 -12.37
C VAL A 90 6.16 3.20 -11.47
N VAL A 91 6.94 2.50 -10.63
CA VAL A 91 6.41 1.63 -9.57
C VAL A 91 6.98 2.07 -8.24
N PHE A 92 6.11 2.41 -7.32
CA PHE A 92 6.45 2.72 -5.93
C PHE A 92 6.41 1.45 -5.09
N PHE A 93 7.49 1.21 -4.33
CA PHE A 93 7.56 0.15 -3.33
C PHE A 93 7.64 0.78 -1.96
N ASP A 94 6.75 0.35 -1.07
CA ASP A 94 6.69 0.85 0.30
C ASP A 94 6.34 -0.27 1.28
N ALA A 95 6.65 -0.07 2.55
CA ALA A 95 6.41 -1.03 3.61
C ALA A 95 5.62 -0.41 4.77
N LEU A 96 4.53 -1.06 5.14
CA LEU A 96 3.72 -0.72 6.29
C LEU A 96 3.92 -1.75 7.40
N ARG A 97 4.37 -1.34 8.58
CA ARG A 97 4.46 -2.24 9.74
C ARG A 97 3.13 -2.32 10.45
N VAL A 98 2.65 -3.55 10.62
CA VAL A 98 1.36 -3.88 11.25
C VAL A 98 1.55 -4.95 12.32
N LYS A 99 0.68 -4.94 13.32
CA LYS A 99 0.62 -6.00 14.34
C LYS A 99 -0.36 -7.06 13.86
N ILE A 100 0.14 -8.24 13.52
CA ILE A 100 -0.66 -9.37 13.05
C ILE A 100 -0.64 -10.43 14.14
N ARG A 101 -1.83 -10.93 14.50
CA ARG A 101 -1.96 -12.11 15.37
C ARG A 101 -1.73 -13.35 14.53
N ASP A 102 -0.70 -14.10 14.88
CA ASP A 102 -0.28 -15.32 14.22
C ASP A 102 -0.05 -16.39 15.30
N GLU A 103 -0.75 -17.53 15.21
CA GLU A 103 -0.69 -18.61 16.21
C GLU A 103 -0.86 -18.11 17.66
N ALA A 104 -1.90 -17.27 17.89
CA ALA A 104 -2.22 -16.63 19.16
C ALA A 104 -1.16 -15.64 19.70
N VAL A 105 -0.07 -15.38 18.97
CA VAL A 105 0.97 -14.40 19.32
C VAL A 105 0.84 -13.18 18.41
N VAL A 106 0.87 -11.98 19.00
CA VAL A 106 0.90 -10.73 18.22
C VAL A 106 2.34 -10.43 17.80
N ARG A 107 2.61 -10.45 16.49
CA ARG A 107 3.92 -10.15 15.91
C ARG A 107 3.84 -8.91 15.02
N SER A 108 4.90 -8.10 15.04
CA SER A 108 5.03 -7.00 14.07
C SER A 108 5.56 -7.57 12.77
N LYS A 109 4.72 -7.52 11.71
CA LYS A 109 5.11 -7.91 10.35
C LYS A 109 5.10 -6.67 9.45
N ALA A 110 5.87 -6.71 8.38
CA ALA A 110 5.81 -5.68 7.34
C ALA A 110 4.90 -6.16 6.20
N VAL A 111 4.00 -5.29 5.79
CA VAL A 111 3.17 -5.44 4.59
C VAL A 111 3.81 -4.57 3.52
N TYR A 112 4.32 -5.20 2.48
CA TYR A 112 4.96 -4.54 1.35
C TYR A 112 3.94 -4.36 0.24
N LEU A 113 3.93 -3.18 -0.36
CA LEU A 113 3.03 -2.79 -1.43
C LEU A 113 3.82 -2.37 -2.66
N ALA A 114 3.35 -2.75 -3.83
CA ALA A 114 3.81 -2.20 -5.10
C ALA A 114 2.66 -1.45 -5.76
N LEU A 115 2.81 -0.14 -5.93
CA LEU A 115 1.85 0.75 -6.57
C LEU A 115 2.44 1.28 -7.87
N ALA A 116 1.85 0.90 -8.99
CA ALA A 116 2.24 1.40 -10.31
C ALA A 116 1.47 2.67 -10.69
N VAL A 117 2.11 3.50 -11.50
CA VAL A 117 1.48 4.57 -12.28
C VAL A 117 1.56 4.16 -13.74
N LEU A 118 0.42 4.11 -14.40
CA LEU A 118 0.28 3.75 -15.81
C LEU A 118 0.56 4.98 -16.71
N PRO A 119 0.76 4.78 -18.03
CA PRO A 119 1.01 5.89 -18.96
C PRO A 119 -0.10 6.95 -19.02
N ASP A 120 -1.33 6.57 -18.74
CA ASP A 120 -2.50 7.47 -18.68
C ASP A 120 -2.63 8.21 -17.33
N GLY A 121 -1.73 7.95 -16.37
CA GLY A 121 -1.74 8.50 -15.02
C GLY A 121 -2.63 7.76 -14.04
N THR A 122 -3.33 6.72 -14.45
CA THR A 122 -4.08 5.85 -13.54
C THR A 122 -3.13 5.02 -12.67
N ARG A 123 -3.65 4.47 -11.58
CA ARG A 123 -2.85 3.75 -10.59
C ARG A 123 -3.36 2.33 -10.44
N ASP A 124 -2.43 1.41 -10.33
CA ASP A 124 -2.71 0.00 -10.08
C ASP A 124 -1.86 -0.54 -8.92
N ILE A 125 -2.47 -1.31 -8.03
CA ILE A 125 -1.74 -2.03 -6.98
C ILE A 125 -1.31 -3.37 -7.56
N LEU A 126 -0.02 -3.53 -7.83
CA LEU A 126 0.51 -4.73 -8.47
C LEU A 126 0.50 -5.95 -7.56
N GLY A 127 0.62 -5.73 -6.26
CA GLY A 127 0.59 -6.80 -5.28
C GLY A 127 0.85 -6.34 -3.86
N ILE A 128 0.59 -7.28 -2.93
CA ILE A 128 0.79 -7.14 -1.50
C ILE A 128 1.54 -8.37 -1.00
N TRP A 129 2.64 -8.16 -0.27
CA TRP A 129 3.42 -9.24 0.32
C TRP A 129 3.63 -8.99 1.80
N ILE A 130 3.53 -10.03 2.61
CA ILE A 130 3.70 -9.96 4.07
C ILE A 130 4.94 -10.75 4.45
N GLU A 131 5.88 -10.12 5.14
CA GLU A 131 7.11 -10.77 5.57
C GLU A 131 7.58 -10.21 6.91
N GLN A 132 8.31 -11.02 7.68
CA GLN A 132 8.89 -10.60 8.95
C GLN A 132 10.27 -9.95 8.76
N THR A 133 11.04 -10.46 7.80
CA THR A 133 12.43 -10.07 7.58
C THR A 133 12.61 -9.51 6.18
N GLU A 134 12.99 -8.26 6.09
CA GLU A 134 13.35 -7.61 4.85
C GLU A 134 14.79 -7.99 4.44
N GLY A 135 14.99 -8.23 3.14
CA GLY A 135 16.31 -8.53 2.59
C GLY A 135 16.28 -8.90 1.10
N ALA A 136 17.45 -9.06 0.50
CA ALA A 136 17.56 -9.33 -0.94
C ALA A 136 16.77 -10.57 -1.38
N LYS A 137 16.75 -11.64 -0.58
CA LYS A 137 15.99 -12.86 -0.90
C LYS A 137 14.48 -12.61 -0.98
N PHE A 138 13.95 -11.78 -0.09
CA PHE A 138 12.54 -11.39 -0.12
C PHE A 138 12.23 -10.58 -1.39
N TRP A 139 13.06 -9.57 -1.70
CA TRP A 139 12.88 -8.74 -2.89
C TRP A 139 13.05 -9.53 -4.19
N MET A 140 13.97 -10.51 -4.22
CA MET A 140 14.07 -11.45 -5.35
C MET A 140 12.75 -12.18 -5.58
N LYS A 141 12.08 -12.65 -4.51
CA LYS A 141 10.77 -13.30 -4.60
C LYS A 141 9.71 -12.34 -5.16
N VAL A 142 9.66 -11.10 -4.64
CA VAL A 142 8.70 -10.07 -5.09
C VAL A 142 8.90 -9.76 -6.58
N PHE A 143 10.12 -9.47 -7.01
CA PHE A 143 10.41 -9.14 -8.40
C PHE A 143 10.21 -10.32 -9.36
N THR A 144 10.53 -11.54 -8.93
CA THR A 144 10.26 -12.76 -9.71
C THR A 144 8.75 -12.97 -9.86
N ASP A 145 7.96 -12.76 -8.81
CA ASP A 145 6.50 -12.83 -8.86
C ASP A 145 5.95 -11.82 -9.89
N LEU A 146 6.35 -10.56 -9.81
CA LEU A 146 5.94 -9.54 -10.80
C LEU A 146 6.32 -9.95 -12.23
N LYS A 147 7.53 -10.47 -12.42
CA LYS A 147 8.01 -10.88 -13.75
C LYS A 147 7.25 -12.07 -14.32
N THR A 148 6.88 -13.05 -13.50
CA THR A 148 6.15 -14.24 -13.94
C THR A 148 4.70 -13.95 -14.30
N ARG A 149 4.13 -12.87 -13.77
CA ARG A 149 2.74 -12.44 -14.01
C ARG A 149 2.54 -11.61 -15.27
N GLY A 150 3.52 -11.50 -16.14
CA GLY A 150 3.40 -10.80 -17.43
C GLY A 150 4.74 -10.29 -17.93
N GLY A 151 5.80 -10.43 -17.13
CA GLY A 151 7.14 -9.95 -17.46
C GLY A 151 7.22 -8.44 -17.67
N PRO A 152 6.51 -7.60 -16.83
CA PRO A 152 6.44 -6.18 -17.08
C PRO A 152 7.82 -5.54 -17.08
N ASP A 153 8.04 -4.60 -18.00
CA ASP A 153 9.16 -3.68 -17.89
C ASP A 153 8.81 -2.58 -16.89
N ILE A 154 9.68 -2.36 -15.91
CA ILE A 154 9.59 -1.27 -14.96
C ILE A 154 10.68 -0.25 -15.32
N LEU A 155 10.30 0.97 -15.73
CA LEU A 155 11.30 1.97 -16.09
C LEU A 155 11.94 2.56 -14.83
N ILE A 156 11.14 2.94 -13.84
CA ILE A 156 11.59 3.56 -12.59
C ILE A 156 10.97 2.83 -11.41
N ALA A 157 11.80 2.32 -10.53
CA ALA A 157 11.39 1.80 -9.22
C ALA A 157 11.69 2.85 -8.14
N VAL A 158 10.69 3.28 -7.40
CA VAL A 158 10.83 4.26 -6.31
C VAL A 158 10.67 3.56 -4.97
N ALA A 159 11.65 3.71 -4.08
CA ALA A 159 11.62 3.07 -2.77
C ALA A 159 12.27 3.94 -1.67
N ASP A 160 11.94 3.64 -0.41
CA ASP A 160 12.54 4.30 0.77
C ASP A 160 13.67 3.44 1.34
N GLY A 161 14.78 3.33 0.60
CA GLY A 161 16.00 2.69 1.10
C GLY A 161 15.82 1.26 1.62
N LEU A 162 14.90 0.50 1.00
CA LEU A 162 14.54 -0.86 1.39
C LEU A 162 15.74 -1.80 1.25
N LYS A 163 16.05 -2.51 2.35
CA LYS A 163 17.27 -3.30 2.49
C LYS A 163 17.30 -4.47 1.49
N GLY A 164 18.37 -4.54 0.69
CA GLY A 164 18.56 -5.61 -0.30
C GLY A 164 17.69 -5.51 -1.54
N MET A 165 16.94 -4.41 -1.69
CA MET A 165 16.09 -4.19 -2.86
C MET A 165 16.93 -3.86 -4.10
N SER A 166 17.99 -3.06 -3.96
CA SER A 166 18.86 -2.65 -5.08
C SER A 166 19.52 -3.86 -5.75
N GLU A 167 20.03 -4.79 -4.96
CA GLU A 167 20.68 -6.01 -5.46
C GLU A 167 19.67 -6.93 -6.17
N ALA A 168 18.50 -7.09 -5.59
CA ALA A 168 17.45 -7.90 -6.18
C ALA A 168 16.88 -7.27 -7.46
N LEU A 169 16.71 -5.94 -7.49
CA LEU A 169 16.24 -5.21 -8.65
C LEU A 169 17.24 -5.35 -9.82
N ALA A 170 18.53 -5.15 -9.55
CA ALA A 170 19.58 -5.29 -10.55
C ALA A 170 19.66 -6.72 -11.15
N ALA A 171 19.32 -7.74 -10.35
CA ALA A 171 19.34 -9.13 -10.82
C ALA A 171 18.13 -9.48 -11.69
N VAL A 172 16.92 -8.96 -11.38
CA VAL A 172 15.68 -9.33 -12.09
C VAL A 172 15.32 -8.32 -13.17
N TYR A 173 15.56 -7.03 -12.91
CA TYR A 173 15.24 -5.90 -13.77
C TYR A 173 16.46 -4.97 -13.98
N PRO A 174 17.51 -5.44 -14.66
CA PRO A 174 18.77 -4.70 -14.79
C PRO A 174 18.65 -3.35 -15.52
N ALA A 175 17.60 -3.16 -16.33
CA ALA A 175 17.33 -1.91 -17.03
C ALA A 175 16.52 -0.90 -16.21
N THR A 176 15.98 -1.30 -15.06
CA THR A 176 15.16 -0.44 -14.20
C THR A 176 16.03 0.55 -13.43
N THR A 177 15.66 1.82 -13.49
CA THR A 177 16.29 2.87 -12.67
C THR A 177 15.74 2.84 -11.26
N LEU A 178 16.59 2.64 -10.25
CA LEU A 178 16.21 2.77 -8.84
C LEU A 178 16.28 4.24 -8.40
N GLN A 179 15.19 4.75 -7.87
CA GLN A 179 15.04 6.10 -7.36
C GLN A 179 14.71 6.06 -5.86
N THR A 180 15.48 6.80 -5.06
CA THR A 180 15.10 7.02 -3.64
C THR A 180 13.89 7.94 -3.55
N CYS A 181 12.94 7.59 -2.71
CA CYS A 181 11.81 8.45 -2.39
C CYS A 181 12.26 9.74 -1.69
N ILE A 182 12.14 10.87 -2.39
CA ILE A 182 12.54 12.18 -1.87
C ILE A 182 11.70 12.58 -0.65
N VAL A 183 10.42 12.23 -0.64
CA VAL A 183 9.52 12.55 0.50
C VAL A 183 9.98 11.86 1.77
N HIS A 184 10.35 10.57 1.68
CA HIS A 184 10.89 9.84 2.84
C HIS A 184 12.25 10.36 3.26
N LEU A 185 13.16 10.63 2.31
CA LEU A 185 14.46 11.22 2.63
C LEU A 185 14.31 12.59 3.32
N LEU A 186 13.36 13.42 2.85
CA LEU A 186 13.03 14.69 3.48
C LEU A 186 12.48 14.48 4.90
N ARG A 187 11.50 13.58 5.07
CA ARG A 187 10.90 13.27 6.37
C ARG A 187 11.96 12.82 7.38
N ASN A 188 12.80 11.87 6.98
CA ASN A 188 13.90 11.38 7.80
C ASN A 188 14.89 12.51 8.15
N SER A 189 15.09 13.48 7.25
CA SER A 189 15.89 14.68 7.53
C SER A 189 15.24 15.57 8.58
N LEU A 190 13.90 15.71 8.55
CA LEU A 190 13.16 16.54 9.49
C LEU A 190 13.05 15.92 10.89
N ASP A 191 13.27 14.63 11.05
CA ASP A 191 13.24 13.95 12.35
C ASP A 191 14.44 14.35 13.24
N PHE A 192 15.52 14.86 12.64
CA PHE A 192 16.64 15.44 13.39
C PHE A 192 16.34 16.84 13.94
N ALA A 193 15.28 17.50 13.45
CA ALA A 193 14.92 18.86 13.84
C ALA A 193 13.73 18.89 14.81
N ASN A 194 13.74 19.84 15.74
CA ASN A 194 12.59 20.11 16.59
C ASN A 194 11.41 20.67 15.75
N TRP A 195 10.18 20.62 16.29
CA TRP A 195 8.99 20.98 15.53
C TRP A 195 9.00 22.41 14.93
N LYS A 196 9.64 23.38 15.61
CA LYS A 196 9.76 24.77 15.14
C LYS A 196 10.70 24.90 13.95
N GLU A 197 11.70 24.04 13.86
CA GLU A 197 12.74 24.07 12.84
C GLU A 197 12.39 23.21 11.60
N ARG A 198 11.44 22.28 11.72
CA ARG A 198 11.08 21.39 10.61
C ARG A 198 10.66 22.14 9.34
N LYS A 199 9.79 23.15 9.46
CA LYS A 199 9.33 23.94 8.32
C LYS A 199 10.46 24.76 7.66
N PRO A 200 11.28 25.52 8.41
CA PRO A 200 12.45 26.21 7.84
C PRO A 200 13.47 25.24 7.21
N LEU A 201 13.76 24.10 7.85
CA LEU A 201 14.68 23.10 7.32
C LEU A 201 14.17 22.49 6.02
N ALA A 202 12.88 22.15 5.93
CA ALA A 202 12.26 21.67 4.71
C ALA A 202 12.36 22.70 3.57
N ALA A 203 12.12 23.98 3.88
CA ALA A 203 12.29 25.07 2.91
C ALA A 203 13.74 25.20 2.43
N ALA A 204 14.73 25.03 3.31
CA ALA A 204 16.15 25.07 2.96
C ALA A 204 16.62 23.86 2.13
N LEU A 205 16.01 22.67 2.30
CA LEU A 205 16.29 21.46 1.52
C LEU A 205 15.60 21.47 0.15
N ARG A 206 14.50 22.19 -0.02
CA ARG A 206 13.71 22.21 -1.24
C ARG A 206 14.51 22.54 -2.51
N PRO A 207 15.40 23.55 -2.52
CA PRO A 207 16.17 23.90 -3.71
C PRO A 207 17.01 22.75 -4.26
N ILE A 208 17.41 21.76 -3.43
CA ILE A 208 18.21 20.61 -3.84
C ILE A 208 17.44 19.76 -4.86
N TYR A 209 16.22 19.34 -4.52
CA TYR A 209 15.42 18.45 -5.38
C TYR A 209 14.53 19.19 -6.41
N THR A 210 14.50 20.52 -6.36
CA THR A 210 13.84 21.37 -7.39
C THR A 210 14.84 22.02 -8.35
N ALA A 211 16.11 21.69 -8.26
CA ALA A 211 17.15 22.20 -9.14
C ALA A 211 16.92 21.81 -10.62
N ALA A 212 17.51 22.55 -11.53
CA ALA A 212 17.35 22.31 -12.96
C ALA A 212 18.01 21.01 -13.43
N SER A 213 19.14 20.62 -12.80
CA SER A 213 19.92 19.42 -13.14
C SER A 213 20.56 18.80 -11.90
N ALA A 214 21.11 17.60 -12.04
CA ALA A 214 21.86 16.92 -10.99
C ALA A 214 23.07 17.72 -10.54
N ASP A 215 23.78 18.36 -11.46
CA ASP A 215 24.95 19.19 -11.13
C ASP A 215 24.54 20.44 -10.35
N ALA A 216 23.46 21.11 -10.77
CA ALA A 216 22.91 22.23 -10.05
C ALA A 216 22.44 21.82 -8.63
N ALA A 217 21.84 20.64 -8.52
CA ALA A 217 21.41 20.09 -7.23
C ALA A 217 22.59 19.81 -6.30
N LEU A 218 23.72 19.32 -6.85
CA LEU A 218 24.94 19.09 -6.06
C LEU A 218 25.54 20.40 -5.53
N ILE A 219 25.59 21.44 -6.37
CA ILE A 219 26.03 22.78 -5.95
C ILE A 219 25.17 23.31 -4.78
N VAL A 220 23.84 23.12 -4.89
CA VAL A 220 22.92 23.56 -3.83
C VAL A 220 23.11 22.72 -2.56
N LEU A 221 23.35 21.39 -2.68
CA LEU A 221 23.64 20.54 -1.53
C LEU A 221 24.93 20.94 -0.83
N ASP A 222 25.98 21.28 -1.57
CA ASP A 222 27.25 21.74 -1.03
C ASP A 222 27.12 23.12 -0.36
N ALA A 223 26.38 24.04 -0.94
CA ALA A 223 26.05 25.31 -0.33
C ALA A 223 25.24 25.14 0.97
N PHE A 224 24.26 24.23 0.96
CA PHE A 224 23.51 23.86 2.17
C PHE A 224 24.43 23.27 3.23
N ALA A 225 25.38 22.41 2.87
CA ALA A 225 26.33 21.79 3.79
C ALA A 225 27.24 22.80 4.49
N CYS A 226 27.69 23.84 3.78
CA CYS A 226 28.50 24.92 4.32
C CYS A 226 27.67 25.98 5.08
N GLY A 227 26.37 25.98 4.92
CA GLY A 227 25.45 26.93 5.52
C GLY A 227 25.07 26.59 6.98
N PRO A 228 24.30 27.48 7.64
CA PRO A 228 23.88 27.28 9.02
C PRO A 228 23.17 25.97 9.32
N TRP A 229 22.35 25.50 8.38
CA TRP A 229 21.62 24.26 8.50
C TRP A 229 22.50 23.02 8.41
N GLY A 230 23.49 23.04 7.50
CA GLY A 230 24.44 21.93 7.36
C GLY A 230 25.36 21.79 8.56
N VAL A 231 25.86 22.90 9.09
CA VAL A 231 26.64 22.90 10.30
C VAL A 231 25.83 22.37 11.50
N ARG A 232 24.57 22.74 11.59
CA ARG A 232 23.68 22.31 12.68
C ARG A 232 23.22 20.86 12.55
N PHE A 233 22.97 20.38 11.32
CA PHE A 233 22.46 19.03 11.03
C PHE A 233 23.38 18.25 10.10
N PRO A 234 24.62 17.95 10.50
CA PRO A 234 25.58 17.24 9.63
C PRO A 234 25.11 15.84 9.24
N THR A 235 24.28 15.20 10.08
CA THR A 235 23.66 13.88 9.79
C THR A 235 22.71 13.94 8.60
N VAL A 236 22.02 15.05 8.39
CA VAL A 236 21.15 15.26 7.22
C VAL A 236 22.01 15.25 5.96
N ILE A 237 23.13 16.01 5.96
CA ILE A 237 24.07 16.04 4.82
C ILE A 237 24.61 14.64 4.51
N ALA A 238 25.06 13.93 5.54
CA ALA A 238 25.59 12.57 5.39
C ALA A 238 24.54 11.62 4.76
N SER A 239 23.26 11.75 5.16
CA SER A 239 22.17 10.96 4.61
C SER A 239 21.92 11.27 3.13
N TRP A 240 21.86 12.55 2.76
CA TRP A 240 21.69 12.98 1.36
C TRP A 240 22.85 12.54 0.48
N ARG A 241 24.09 12.72 0.92
CA ARG A 241 25.28 12.30 0.16
C ARG A 241 25.34 10.77 -0.01
N ARG A 242 25.00 10.01 1.02
CA ARG A 242 24.95 8.54 0.94
C ARG A 242 23.89 8.04 -0.06
N ALA A 243 22.73 8.70 -0.11
CA ALA A 243 21.66 8.37 -1.05
C ALA A 243 21.83 8.99 -2.43
N TRP A 244 22.84 9.81 -2.67
CA TRP A 244 22.94 10.71 -3.82
C TRP A 244 22.78 10.03 -5.18
N THR A 245 23.43 8.89 -5.38
CA THR A 245 23.34 8.09 -6.63
C THR A 245 21.92 7.61 -6.95
N HIS A 246 21.09 7.46 -5.92
CA HIS A 246 19.69 7.08 -6.06
C HIS A 246 18.71 8.26 -5.89
N VAL A 247 19.23 9.46 -5.55
CA VAL A 247 18.44 10.70 -5.52
C VAL A 247 18.38 11.34 -6.90
N ILE A 248 19.51 11.41 -7.60
CA ILE A 248 19.64 12.18 -8.85
C ILE A 248 18.98 11.59 -10.11
N PRO A 249 18.60 10.30 -10.21
CA PRO A 249 18.08 9.74 -11.47
C PRO A 249 16.87 10.48 -12.04
N PHE A 250 16.00 11.02 -11.18
CA PHE A 250 14.81 11.74 -11.65
C PHE A 250 15.13 13.03 -12.41
N PHE A 251 16.33 13.60 -12.26
CA PHE A 251 16.75 14.79 -13.03
C PHE A 251 16.91 14.52 -14.53
N ALA A 252 17.06 13.26 -14.95
CA ALA A 252 17.08 12.87 -16.35
C ALA A 252 15.71 13.07 -17.04
N PHE A 253 14.63 13.23 -16.27
CA PHE A 253 13.28 13.39 -16.80
C PHE A 253 12.87 14.88 -16.91
N PRO A 254 11.93 15.21 -17.81
CA PRO A 254 11.39 16.56 -17.93
C PRO A 254 10.81 17.07 -16.58
N PRO A 255 10.92 18.38 -16.29
CA PRO A 255 10.47 18.96 -15.01
C PRO A 255 9.02 18.63 -14.65
N GLU A 256 8.14 18.49 -15.65
CA GLU A 256 6.72 18.18 -15.49
C GLU A 256 6.49 16.76 -14.96
N VAL A 257 7.38 15.81 -15.28
CA VAL A 257 7.30 14.40 -14.85
C VAL A 257 7.93 14.18 -13.48
N ARG A 258 8.94 14.98 -13.12
CA ARG A 258 9.69 14.82 -11.87
C ARG A 258 8.81 14.78 -10.62
N PRO A 259 7.73 15.62 -10.47
CA PRO A 259 6.84 15.54 -9.33
C PRO A 259 6.15 14.18 -9.19
N VAL A 260 5.81 13.51 -10.28
CA VAL A 260 5.21 12.16 -10.24
C VAL A 260 6.19 11.16 -9.64
N ILE A 261 7.48 11.28 -9.96
CA ILE A 261 8.53 10.35 -9.53
C ILE A 261 8.88 10.55 -8.04
N TYR A 262 9.02 11.81 -7.59
CA TYR A 262 9.48 12.09 -6.23
C TYR A 262 8.37 12.35 -5.21
N THR A 263 7.09 12.53 -5.63
CA THR A 263 5.97 12.67 -4.71
C THR A 263 5.28 11.33 -4.49
N THR A 264 5.36 10.80 -3.29
CA THR A 264 4.73 9.53 -2.90
C THR A 264 3.30 9.70 -2.38
N ASN A 265 2.66 10.84 -2.64
CA ASN A 265 1.29 11.12 -2.13
C ASN A 265 0.30 10.00 -2.41
N ALA A 266 0.48 9.27 -3.51
CA ALA A 266 -0.37 8.16 -3.89
C ALA A 266 -0.26 6.98 -2.93
N ILE A 267 0.97 6.48 -2.71
CA ILE A 267 1.21 5.34 -1.84
C ILE A 267 1.03 5.73 -0.35
N GLU A 268 1.34 6.98 0.00
CA GLU A 268 1.09 7.50 1.35
C GLU A 268 -0.41 7.58 1.67
N SER A 269 -1.24 8.03 0.71
CA SER A 269 -2.70 8.04 0.86
C SER A 269 -3.26 6.63 1.03
N LEU A 270 -2.73 5.67 0.25
CA LEU A 270 -3.08 4.25 0.38
C LEU A 270 -2.69 3.72 1.76
N ASN A 271 -1.45 3.94 2.19
CA ASN A 271 -0.96 3.53 3.51
C ASN A 271 -1.75 4.16 4.66
N TYR A 272 -2.14 5.44 4.52
CA TYR A 272 -3.01 6.10 5.49
C TYR A 272 -4.37 5.41 5.59
N SER A 273 -4.96 5.07 4.45
CA SER A 273 -6.24 4.35 4.41
C SER A 273 -6.11 2.96 5.04
N LEU A 274 -5.05 2.22 4.74
CA LEU A 274 -4.78 0.92 5.35
C LEU A 274 -4.58 1.01 6.86
N ARG A 275 -3.82 2.00 7.34
CA ARG A 275 -3.60 2.22 8.80
C ARG A 275 -4.87 2.55 9.57
N ARG A 276 -5.91 3.04 8.92
CA ARG A 276 -7.22 3.30 9.56
C ARG A 276 -8.05 2.03 9.74
N ILE A 277 -7.72 0.99 9.00
CA ILE A 277 -8.47 -0.28 8.99
C ILE A 277 -7.79 -1.30 9.92
N ILE A 278 -6.48 -1.19 10.06
CA ILE A 278 -5.63 -2.04 10.90
C ILE A 278 -5.46 -1.41 12.30
#